data_401ea85fc0a610acc3eb9ba3205bfdb1
#
_entry.id   401ea85fc0a610acc3eb9ba3205bfdb1
#
_cell.length_a   1.000
_cell.length_b   1.000
_cell.length_c   1.000
_cell.angle_alpha   90.00
_cell.angle_beta   90.00
_cell.angle_gamma   90.00
#
_symmetry.space_group_name_H-M   'P 1'
#
loop_
_entity.id
_entity.type
_entity.pdbx_description
1 polymer ?
#
loop_
_entity_poly.entity_id
_entity_poly.type
_entity_poly.pdbx_seq_one_letter_code
_entity_poly.pdbx_strand_id
1 'polypeptide(L)'
;MFFDFVNEPIQKAERVKMVDSRKDRIYLKAYSELIVYLRHLFSCYNDSIPTDKLEEFLSGTKWGWVSFFKSLTASKEYDKITFVTYNYDIWLERILSCLKIPFSIKGFEAETTPCVEIIKPHGSISFVPKNYTTTYSVSYSLDFEGVSIDQLELKYNDLTHYGKGAIIPPAGDSMRLNVTAPWSQHLRNAAKIAALDISENDEVVLCGISYWHVDRRELDELLLNLNQDSGFTFINPSPPRDLNAVLISIFKNYVQQSSSSEIGGILNGKTV
;
A
#
# COMPACT_ATOMS: atom_id res chain seq x y z
N MET A 1 9.77 21.44 -0.40
CA MET A 1 9.49 22.32 0.77
C MET A 1 8.69 21.62 1.87
N PHE A 2 7.48 21.06 1.64
CA PHE A 2 6.73 20.33 2.68
C PHE A 2 7.41 19.01 3.07
N PHE A 3 7.96 18.27 2.10
CA PHE A 3 8.67 17.01 2.32
C PHE A 3 10.01 17.19 3.04
N ASP A 4 10.74 18.27 2.76
CA ASP A 4 11.97 18.58 3.48
C ASP A 4 11.68 18.95 4.94
N PHE A 5 10.55 19.62 5.18
CA PHE A 5 10.09 19.98 6.51
C PHE A 5 9.74 18.73 7.37
N VAL A 6 9.26 17.66 6.75
CA VAL A 6 8.93 16.39 7.46
C VAL A 6 10.16 15.49 7.61
N ASN A 7 11.08 15.49 6.66
CA ASN A 7 12.29 14.67 6.69
C ASN A 7 13.32 15.10 7.73
N GLU A 8 13.55 16.39 7.83
CA GLU A 8 14.50 16.94 8.79
C GLU A 8 14.17 16.55 10.26
N PRO A 9 12.89 16.54 10.67
CA PRO A 9 12.48 16.06 11.98
C PRO A 9 12.78 14.58 12.25
N ILE A 10 12.54 13.71 11.27
CA ILE A 10 12.79 12.27 11.41
C ILE A 10 14.28 12.00 11.56
N GLN A 11 15.11 12.64 10.74
CA GLN A 11 16.57 12.55 10.87
C GLN A 11 17.07 13.05 12.23
N LYS A 12 16.46 14.11 12.75
CA LYS A 12 16.79 14.62 14.07
C LYS A 12 16.30 13.70 15.18
N ALA A 13 15.10 13.12 15.06
CA ALA A 13 14.57 12.18 16.03
C ALA A 13 15.45 10.94 16.20
N GLU A 14 16.05 10.42 15.12
CA GLU A 14 17.03 9.32 15.20
C GLU A 14 18.32 9.73 15.92
N ARG A 15 18.78 10.97 15.75
CA ARG A 15 19.94 11.50 16.46
C ARG A 15 19.66 11.81 17.93
N VAL A 16 18.40 12.05 18.26
CA VAL A 16 17.90 12.55 19.55
C VAL A 16 17.63 11.42 20.56
N LYS A 17 18.00 10.17 20.30
CA LYS A 17 18.03 9.18 21.41
C LYS A 17 18.82 9.67 22.64
N MET A 18 19.43 10.85 22.59
CA MET A 18 20.24 11.42 23.68
C MET A 18 20.02 12.90 24.03
N VAL A 19 19.15 13.65 23.38
CA VAL A 19 18.98 15.09 23.70
C VAL A 19 17.50 15.48 23.78
N ASP A 20 17.05 15.75 25.01
CA ASP A 20 15.70 16.21 25.38
C ASP A 20 15.53 17.71 25.04
N SER A 21 15.49 18.08 23.76
CA SER A 21 15.25 19.47 23.36
C SER A 21 13.77 19.71 23.04
N ARG A 22 13.21 20.84 23.49
CA ARG A 22 11.83 21.24 23.20
C ARG A 22 11.53 21.34 21.70
N LYS A 23 12.55 21.63 20.88
CA LYS A 23 12.40 21.74 19.41
C LYS A 23 12.11 20.38 18.77
N ASP A 24 12.75 19.32 19.23
CA ASP A 24 12.58 17.98 18.66
C ASP A 24 11.19 17.41 18.93
N ARG A 25 10.61 17.75 20.11
CA ARG A 25 9.23 17.42 20.47
C ARG A 25 8.20 18.06 19.53
N ILE A 26 8.47 19.28 19.03
CA ILE A 26 7.57 19.97 18.09
C ILE A 26 7.48 19.19 16.77
N TYR A 27 8.59 18.70 16.28
CA TYR A 27 8.61 17.94 15.03
C TYR A 27 7.93 16.58 15.13
N LEU A 28 8.18 15.83 16.23
CA LEU A 28 7.48 14.59 16.50
C LEU A 28 5.96 14.80 16.61
N LYS A 29 5.56 15.89 17.29
CA LYS A 29 4.15 16.26 17.38
C LYS A 29 3.57 16.60 16.00
N ALA A 30 4.25 17.41 15.20
CA ALA A 30 3.80 17.75 13.85
C ALA A 30 3.64 16.49 12.96
N TYR A 31 4.54 15.52 13.12
CA TYR A 31 4.45 14.25 12.38
C TYR A 31 3.28 13.40 12.87
N SER A 32 3.04 13.30 14.17
CA SER A 32 1.88 12.61 14.72
C SER A 32 0.57 13.25 14.29
N GLU A 33 0.50 14.59 14.26
CA GLU A 33 -0.67 15.32 13.76
C GLU A 33 -0.90 15.08 12.24
N LEU A 34 0.18 14.95 11.47
CA LEU A 34 0.08 14.59 10.05
C LEU A 34 -0.54 13.20 9.87
N ILE A 35 -0.14 12.21 10.67
CA ILE A 35 -0.73 10.86 10.64
C ILE A 35 -2.22 10.93 10.94
N VAL A 36 -2.61 11.63 12.01
CA VAL A 36 -4.02 11.80 12.40
C VAL A 36 -4.81 12.49 11.29
N TYR A 37 -4.25 13.57 10.72
CA TYR A 37 -4.88 14.31 9.62
C TYR A 37 -5.09 13.42 8.39
N LEU A 38 -4.06 12.72 7.93
CA LEU A 38 -4.16 11.83 6.75
C LEU A 38 -5.17 10.73 6.99
N ARG A 39 -5.13 10.10 8.17
CA ARG A 39 -6.08 9.08 8.52
C ARG A 39 -7.51 9.59 8.49
N HIS A 40 -7.77 10.73 9.12
CA HIS A 40 -9.10 11.35 9.13
C HIS A 40 -9.56 11.71 7.72
N LEU A 41 -8.69 12.31 6.93
CA LEU A 41 -8.95 12.69 5.54
C LEU A 41 -9.37 11.46 4.71
N PHE A 42 -8.60 10.37 4.72
CA PHE A 42 -8.92 9.16 3.98
C PHE A 42 -10.18 8.46 4.52
N SER A 43 -10.42 8.52 5.82
CA SER A 43 -11.67 8.00 6.41
C SER A 43 -12.88 8.78 5.92
N CYS A 44 -12.82 10.12 5.91
CA CYS A 44 -13.89 10.95 5.36
C CYS A 44 -14.15 10.68 3.87
N TYR A 45 -13.08 10.54 3.07
CA TYR A 45 -13.23 10.15 1.65
C TYR A 45 -13.88 8.79 1.50
N ASN A 46 -13.48 7.81 2.32
CA ASN A 46 -14.09 6.49 2.32
C ASN A 46 -15.59 6.56 2.61
N ASP A 47 -15.97 7.32 3.65
CA ASP A 47 -17.36 7.44 4.09
C ASP A 47 -18.22 8.28 3.12
N SER A 48 -17.60 9.12 2.30
CA SER A 48 -18.29 9.96 1.30
C SER A 48 -18.95 9.16 0.17
N ILE A 49 -18.51 7.90 -0.06
CA ILE A 49 -19.10 7.01 -1.06
C ILE A 49 -19.69 5.79 -0.35
N PRO A 50 -21.02 5.74 -0.14
CA PRO A 50 -21.69 4.59 0.43
C PRO A 50 -21.51 3.32 -0.42
N THR A 51 -21.62 2.16 0.22
CA THR A 51 -21.39 0.86 -0.44
C THR A 51 -22.37 0.60 -1.58
N ASP A 52 -23.64 0.97 -1.42
CA ASP A 52 -24.67 0.85 -2.46
C ASP A 52 -24.33 1.67 -3.71
N LYS A 53 -23.78 2.87 -3.54
CA LYS A 53 -23.31 3.70 -4.67
C LYS A 53 -22.09 3.12 -5.35
N LEU A 54 -21.17 2.52 -4.59
CA LEU A 54 -20.02 1.82 -5.16
C LEU A 54 -20.49 0.58 -5.96
N GLU A 55 -21.41 -0.22 -5.43
CA GLU A 55 -21.99 -1.37 -6.12
C GLU A 55 -22.72 -0.96 -7.42
N GLU A 56 -23.52 0.09 -7.38
CA GLU A 56 -24.17 0.67 -8.55
C GLU A 56 -23.16 1.06 -9.62
N PHE A 57 -22.10 1.78 -9.24
CA PHE A 57 -21.00 2.17 -10.14
C PHE A 57 -20.31 0.93 -10.75
N LEU A 58 -19.92 -0.05 -9.93
CA LEU A 58 -19.19 -1.23 -10.37
C LEU A 58 -20.01 -2.14 -11.29
N SER A 59 -21.34 -2.13 -11.15
CA SER A 59 -22.23 -2.91 -12.01
C SER A 59 -22.35 -2.35 -13.42
N GLY A 60 -22.30 -1.02 -13.58
CA GLY A 60 -22.48 -0.32 -14.85
C GLY A 60 -21.19 0.14 -15.53
N THR A 61 -20.06 0.07 -14.85
CA THR A 61 -18.81 0.62 -15.34
C THR A 61 -18.10 -0.27 -16.36
N LYS A 62 -17.46 0.35 -17.36
CA LYS A 62 -16.49 -0.28 -18.26
C LYS A 62 -15.03 -0.10 -17.79
N TRP A 63 -14.83 0.23 -16.53
CA TRP A 63 -13.49 0.41 -15.98
C TRP A 63 -12.69 -0.89 -16.04
N GLY A 64 -11.54 -0.86 -16.69
CA GLY A 64 -10.75 -2.05 -17.02
C GLY A 64 -10.38 -2.91 -15.81
N TRP A 65 -10.12 -2.27 -14.65
CA TRP A 65 -9.83 -2.99 -13.41
C TRP A 65 -10.97 -3.91 -12.94
N VAL A 66 -12.23 -3.52 -13.13
CA VAL A 66 -13.38 -4.35 -12.74
C VAL A 66 -13.44 -5.61 -13.60
N SER A 67 -13.22 -5.47 -14.91
CA SER A 67 -13.16 -6.60 -15.82
C SER A 67 -11.97 -7.51 -15.51
N PHE A 68 -10.83 -6.92 -15.22
CA PHE A 68 -9.61 -7.62 -14.80
C PHE A 68 -9.83 -8.46 -13.54
N PHE A 69 -10.33 -7.87 -12.45
CA PHE A 69 -10.60 -8.58 -11.21
C PHE A 69 -11.59 -9.74 -11.40
N LYS A 70 -12.65 -9.53 -12.18
CA LYS A 70 -13.61 -10.58 -12.49
C LYS A 70 -12.97 -11.72 -13.29
N SER A 71 -12.11 -11.41 -14.26
CA SER A 71 -11.44 -12.44 -15.06
C SER A 71 -10.38 -13.20 -14.29
N LEU A 72 -9.59 -12.53 -13.43
CA LEU A 72 -8.61 -13.17 -12.55
C LEU A 72 -9.22 -14.30 -11.70
N THR A 73 -10.42 -14.06 -11.17
CA THR A 73 -11.09 -15.04 -10.29
C THR A 73 -11.91 -16.09 -11.05
N ALA A 74 -12.34 -15.78 -12.28
CA ALA A 74 -13.11 -16.70 -13.12
C ALA A 74 -12.24 -17.71 -13.88
N SER A 75 -11.04 -17.30 -14.31
CA SER A 75 -10.18 -18.11 -15.18
C SER A 75 -9.56 -19.32 -14.48
N LYS A 76 -9.39 -19.29 -13.16
CA LYS A 76 -8.60 -20.26 -12.38
C LYS A 76 -7.17 -20.45 -12.95
N GLU A 77 -6.67 -19.46 -13.66
CA GLU A 77 -5.38 -19.48 -14.32
C GLU A 77 -4.24 -19.23 -13.32
N TYR A 78 -4.57 -18.52 -12.22
CA TYR A 78 -3.63 -18.18 -11.17
C TYR A 78 -4.03 -18.83 -9.85
N ASP A 79 -3.11 -19.54 -9.25
CA ASP A 79 -3.28 -20.14 -7.92
C ASP A 79 -3.22 -19.08 -6.80
N LYS A 80 -2.44 -18.04 -7.03
CA LYS A 80 -2.24 -16.94 -6.08
C LYS A 80 -2.14 -15.61 -6.79
N ILE A 81 -2.80 -14.61 -6.23
CA ILE A 81 -2.76 -13.21 -6.69
C ILE A 81 -2.35 -12.35 -5.49
N THR A 82 -1.22 -11.65 -5.62
CA THR A 82 -0.72 -10.78 -4.55
C THR A 82 -0.77 -9.32 -4.98
N PHE A 83 -1.50 -8.49 -4.23
CA PHE A 83 -1.49 -7.04 -4.38
C PHE A 83 -0.56 -6.42 -3.34
N VAL A 84 0.49 -5.74 -3.80
CA VAL A 84 1.30 -4.88 -2.95
C VAL A 84 0.88 -3.44 -3.21
N THR A 85 0.32 -2.77 -2.21
CA THR A 85 -0.16 -1.39 -2.34
C THR A 85 0.39 -0.48 -1.26
N TYR A 86 0.86 0.69 -1.67
CA TYR A 86 1.34 1.75 -0.78
C TYR A 86 0.24 2.75 -0.40
N ASN A 87 -0.99 2.54 -0.91
CA ASN A 87 -2.13 3.37 -0.57
C ASN A 87 -2.64 3.07 0.84
N TYR A 88 -3.01 4.12 1.57
CA TYR A 88 -3.56 4.02 2.93
C TYR A 88 -5.07 3.75 2.95
N ASP A 89 -5.76 4.06 1.84
CA ASP A 89 -7.20 3.85 1.71
C ASP A 89 -7.57 2.36 1.68
N ILE A 90 -8.86 2.09 1.70
CA ILE A 90 -9.44 0.73 1.62
C ILE A 90 -10.26 0.52 0.34
N TRP A 91 -9.97 1.28 -0.72
CA TRP A 91 -10.74 1.16 -1.96
C TRP A 91 -10.60 -0.19 -2.63
N LEU A 92 -9.40 -0.77 -2.63
CA LEU A 92 -9.16 -2.11 -3.17
C LEU A 92 -10.00 -3.15 -2.44
N GLU A 93 -9.97 -3.13 -1.11
CA GLU A 93 -10.74 -4.04 -0.25
C GLU A 93 -12.25 -3.89 -0.48
N ARG A 94 -12.75 -2.64 -0.57
CA ARG A 94 -14.17 -2.36 -0.85
C ARG A 94 -14.59 -2.84 -2.23
N ILE A 95 -13.78 -2.61 -3.25
CA ILE A 95 -14.06 -3.05 -4.63
C ILE A 95 -14.11 -4.57 -4.68
N LEU A 96 -13.13 -5.28 -4.11
CA LEU A 96 -13.11 -6.73 -4.06
C LEU A 96 -14.34 -7.28 -3.31
N SER A 97 -14.72 -6.66 -2.19
CA SER A 97 -15.91 -7.03 -1.43
C SER A 97 -17.21 -6.86 -2.24
N CYS A 98 -17.39 -5.72 -2.92
CA CYS A 98 -18.54 -5.49 -3.79
C CYS A 98 -18.59 -6.47 -4.98
N LEU A 99 -17.43 -6.88 -5.49
CA LEU A 99 -17.32 -7.88 -6.54
C LEU A 99 -17.44 -9.33 -6.01
N LYS A 100 -17.57 -9.51 -4.69
CA LYS A 100 -17.64 -10.81 -4.00
C LYS A 100 -16.40 -11.67 -4.24
N ILE A 101 -15.24 -11.04 -4.35
CA ILE A 101 -13.94 -11.68 -4.49
C ILE A 101 -13.33 -11.83 -3.09
N PRO A 102 -13.15 -13.06 -2.58
CA PRO A 102 -12.54 -13.28 -1.28
C PRO A 102 -11.08 -12.85 -1.29
N PHE A 103 -10.64 -12.17 -0.24
CA PHE A 103 -9.26 -11.74 -0.06
C PHE A 103 -8.82 -11.83 1.39
N SER A 104 -7.51 -11.83 1.60
CA SER A 104 -6.90 -11.70 2.92
C SER A 104 -5.96 -10.49 2.95
N ILE A 105 -5.78 -9.92 4.12
CA ILE A 105 -4.76 -8.88 4.36
C ILE A 105 -3.58 -9.54 5.07
N LYS A 106 -2.39 -9.39 4.51
CA LYS A 106 -1.17 -9.97 5.09
C LYS A 106 -0.95 -9.52 6.53
N GLY A 107 -0.65 -10.48 7.41
CA GLY A 107 -0.41 -10.23 8.83
C GLY A 107 -1.66 -10.29 9.71
N PHE A 108 -2.85 -10.47 9.12
CA PHE A 108 -4.11 -10.63 9.84
C PHE A 108 -4.71 -12.01 9.55
N GLU A 109 -5.37 -12.58 10.55
CA GLU A 109 -6.03 -13.87 10.40
C GLU A 109 -7.20 -13.79 9.40
N ALA A 110 -7.31 -14.79 8.56
CA ALA A 110 -8.43 -14.99 7.66
C ALA A 110 -9.07 -16.37 7.95
N GLU A 111 -10.39 -16.44 7.89
CA GLU A 111 -11.15 -17.69 8.12
C GLU A 111 -10.84 -18.75 7.06
N THR A 112 -10.45 -18.30 5.86
CA THR A 112 -10.06 -19.15 4.72
C THR A 112 -8.79 -18.61 4.10
N THR A 113 -8.10 -19.44 3.32
CA THR A 113 -6.95 -19.00 2.50
C THR A 113 -7.45 -18.65 1.10
N PRO A 114 -7.84 -17.40 0.83
CA PRO A 114 -8.28 -17.00 -0.50
C PRO A 114 -7.08 -16.92 -1.46
N CYS A 115 -7.36 -17.01 -2.77
CA CYS A 115 -6.30 -16.84 -3.78
C CYS A 115 -5.77 -15.41 -3.84
N VAL A 116 -6.53 -14.41 -3.34
CA VAL A 116 -6.13 -12.99 -3.32
C VAL A 116 -5.58 -12.62 -1.95
N GLU A 117 -4.33 -12.15 -1.93
CA GLU A 117 -3.66 -11.59 -0.75
C GLU A 117 -3.30 -10.13 -1.00
N ILE A 118 -3.55 -9.26 -0.03
CA ILE A 118 -3.19 -7.84 -0.08
C ILE A 118 -2.11 -7.55 0.97
N ILE A 119 -1.03 -6.91 0.55
CA ILE A 119 0.07 -6.48 1.39
C ILE A 119 0.12 -4.95 1.37
N LYS A 120 0.11 -4.31 2.54
CA LYS A 120 0.09 -2.84 2.69
C LYS A 120 1.30 -2.37 3.52
N PRO A 121 2.49 -2.24 2.93
CA PRO A 121 3.74 -1.92 3.65
C PRO A 121 3.69 -0.60 4.41
N HIS A 122 2.95 0.39 3.90
CA HIS A 122 2.77 1.68 4.53
C HIS A 122 1.55 1.76 5.45
N GLY A 123 0.89 0.61 5.71
CA GLY A 123 -0.28 0.52 6.55
C GLY A 123 -1.57 0.91 5.86
N SER A 124 -2.61 1.13 6.68
CA SER A 124 -3.96 1.41 6.20
C SER A 124 -4.77 2.16 7.24
N ILE A 125 -5.78 2.89 6.79
CA ILE A 125 -6.78 3.46 7.69
C ILE A 125 -7.58 2.37 8.43
N SER A 126 -7.58 1.14 7.92
CA SER A 126 -8.23 -0.01 8.57
C SER A 126 -7.39 -0.67 9.67
N PHE A 127 -6.10 -0.33 9.78
CA PHE A 127 -5.20 -0.92 10.80
C PHE A 127 -5.32 -0.15 12.11
N VAL A 128 -5.97 -0.72 13.10
CA VAL A 128 -6.20 -0.09 14.41
C VAL A 128 -5.65 -0.97 15.53
N PRO A 129 -5.25 -0.38 16.67
CA PRO A 129 -4.81 -1.17 17.82
C PRO A 129 -5.96 -2.01 18.39
N LYS A 130 -5.71 -3.27 18.76
CA LYS A 130 -6.69 -4.15 19.41
C LYS A 130 -7.26 -3.57 20.70
N ASN A 131 -6.45 -2.82 21.46
CA ASN A 131 -6.83 -2.20 22.72
C ASN A 131 -7.01 -0.67 22.58
N TYR A 132 -7.73 -0.25 21.54
CA TYR A 132 -7.99 1.16 21.32
C TYR A 132 -8.84 1.73 22.46
N THR A 133 -8.26 2.68 23.19
CA THR A 133 -9.00 3.50 24.15
C THR A 133 -9.17 4.89 23.57
N THR A 134 -10.38 5.44 23.64
CA THR A 134 -10.74 6.78 23.13
C THR A 134 -10.07 7.93 23.89
N THR A 135 -9.11 7.64 24.75
CA THR A 135 -8.40 8.66 25.51
C THR A 135 -7.50 9.44 24.58
N TYR A 136 -7.86 10.69 24.34
CA TYR A 136 -7.04 11.69 23.63
C TYR A 136 -5.79 12.04 24.44
N SER A 137 -4.83 11.13 24.53
CA SER A 137 -3.51 11.46 25.03
C SER A 137 -2.64 11.86 23.85
N VAL A 138 -2.20 13.10 23.83
CA VAL A 138 -1.14 13.53 22.90
C VAL A 138 0.15 12.87 23.37
N SER A 139 0.50 11.76 22.74
CA SER A 139 1.79 11.11 22.96
C SER A 139 2.88 11.88 22.19
N TYR A 140 4.03 12.09 22.83
CA TYR A 140 5.22 12.64 22.18
C TYR A 140 6.08 11.55 21.52
N SER A 141 5.67 10.29 21.57
CA SER A 141 6.23 9.19 20.79
C SER A 141 5.50 9.08 19.45
N LEU A 142 6.19 8.60 18.44
CA LEU A 142 5.52 8.19 17.20
C LEU A 142 4.54 7.08 17.58
N ASP A 143 3.25 7.33 17.37
CA ASP A 143 2.23 6.33 17.60
C ASP A 143 2.59 5.10 16.74
N PHE A 144 2.53 3.91 17.35
CA PHE A 144 2.94 2.63 16.72
C PHE A 144 4.44 2.35 16.63
N GLU A 145 5.31 3.16 17.26
CA GLU A 145 6.68 2.76 17.53
C GLU A 145 6.69 1.53 18.46
N GLY A 146 7.34 0.46 18.03
CA GLY A 146 7.41 -0.79 18.79
C GLY A 146 6.16 -1.68 18.73
N VAL A 147 5.10 -1.29 18.01
CA VAL A 147 3.89 -2.10 17.81
C VAL A 147 4.15 -3.19 16.77
N SER A 148 3.82 -4.44 17.11
CA SER A 148 3.85 -5.58 16.18
C SER A 148 2.50 -5.77 15.49
N ILE A 149 2.48 -6.51 14.37
CA ILE A 149 1.27 -6.70 13.56
C ILE A 149 0.16 -7.43 14.33
N ASP A 150 0.50 -8.34 15.23
CA ASP A 150 -0.42 -9.09 16.06
C ASP A 150 -1.15 -8.22 17.11
N GLN A 151 -0.65 -7.03 17.39
CA GLN A 151 -1.29 -6.03 18.25
C GLN A 151 -2.31 -5.15 17.51
N LEU A 152 -2.40 -5.31 16.20
CA LEU A 152 -3.36 -4.60 15.35
C LEU A 152 -4.54 -5.49 15.00
N GLU A 153 -5.67 -4.87 14.68
CA GLU A 153 -6.86 -5.50 14.11
C GLU A 153 -7.37 -4.72 12.89
N LEU A 154 -8.17 -5.37 12.06
CA LEU A 154 -8.80 -4.76 10.90
C LEU A 154 -10.16 -4.18 11.27
N LYS A 155 -10.40 -2.91 10.94
CA LYS A 155 -11.71 -2.25 11.02
C LYS A 155 -12.05 -1.63 9.67
N TYR A 156 -13.24 -1.88 9.20
CA TYR A 156 -13.74 -1.33 7.92
C TYR A 156 -14.91 -0.35 8.09
N ASN A 157 -15.50 -0.33 9.28
CA ASN A 157 -16.62 0.56 9.62
C ASN A 157 -16.18 1.59 10.67
N ASP A 158 -16.89 2.71 10.71
CA ASP A 158 -16.70 3.79 11.71
C ASP A 158 -15.25 4.27 11.79
N LEU A 159 -14.55 4.32 10.66
CA LEU A 159 -13.11 4.63 10.59
C LEU A 159 -12.78 6.00 11.16
N THR A 160 -13.69 6.97 11.07
CA THR A 160 -13.54 8.31 11.65
C THR A 160 -13.52 8.30 13.18
N HIS A 161 -14.06 7.25 13.80
CA HIS A 161 -14.05 7.09 15.26
C HIS A 161 -12.64 6.80 15.80
N TYR A 162 -11.78 6.21 14.99
CA TYR A 162 -10.42 5.86 15.39
C TYR A 162 -9.45 6.99 15.06
N GLY A 163 -9.05 7.79 16.05
CA GLY A 163 -8.08 8.89 15.86
C GLY A 163 -6.67 8.43 15.50
N LYS A 164 -6.33 7.16 15.79
CA LYS A 164 -4.99 6.59 15.56
C LYS A 164 -5.06 5.34 14.71
N GLY A 165 -4.06 5.11 13.87
CA GLY A 165 -3.96 3.95 13.01
C GLY A 165 -2.53 3.76 12.49
N ALA A 166 -2.19 2.53 12.11
CA ALA A 166 -0.88 2.21 11.60
C ALA A 166 -0.73 2.70 10.14
N ILE A 167 -0.20 3.91 9.98
CA ILE A 167 0.10 4.55 8.71
C ILE A 167 1.51 5.13 8.75
N ILE A 168 2.29 4.92 7.69
CA ILE A 168 3.56 5.61 7.44
C ILE A 168 3.31 6.68 6.38
N PRO A 169 3.23 7.96 6.74
CA PRO A 169 3.04 9.03 5.77
C PRO A 169 4.24 9.17 4.84
N PRO A 170 4.05 9.75 3.64
CA PRO A 170 5.11 9.97 2.69
C PRO A 170 6.10 11.02 3.24
N ALA A 171 7.11 10.54 3.92
CA ALA A 171 8.18 11.35 4.47
C ALA A 171 9.49 10.82 3.89
N GLY A 172 10.26 11.66 3.25
CA GLY A 172 11.43 11.44 2.40
C GLY A 172 12.43 10.33 2.70
N ASP A 173 12.23 9.55 3.71
CA ASP A 173 12.92 8.29 3.96
C ASP A 173 12.03 7.36 4.79
N SER A 174 11.00 6.81 4.15
CA SER A 174 10.09 5.85 4.78
C SER A 174 10.83 4.63 5.35
N MET A 175 12.02 4.31 4.82
CA MET A 175 12.89 3.25 5.33
C MET A 175 13.38 3.51 6.76
N ARG A 176 13.48 4.75 7.20
CA ARG A 176 13.92 5.06 8.58
C ARG A 176 12.87 4.75 9.61
N LEU A 177 11.59 4.85 9.24
CA LEU A 177 10.48 4.44 10.09
C LEU A 177 10.38 2.92 10.24
N ASN A 178 10.99 2.15 9.34
CA ASN A 178 11.04 0.69 9.43
C ASN A 178 11.69 0.20 10.72
N VAL A 179 12.70 0.90 11.20
CA VAL A 179 13.43 0.49 12.41
C VAL A 179 12.55 0.63 13.65
N THR A 180 11.54 1.51 13.60
CA THR A 180 10.69 1.85 14.75
C THR A 180 9.29 1.25 14.66
N ALA A 181 8.88 0.70 13.51
CA ALA A 181 7.55 0.14 13.27
C ALA A 181 7.62 -1.35 12.85
N PRO A 182 7.70 -2.30 13.81
CA PRO A 182 7.81 -3.73 13.53
C PRO A 182 6.71 -4.28 12.63
N TRP A 183 5.48 -3.77 12.74
CA TRP A 183 4.37 -4.14 11.86
C TRP A 183 4.67 -3.82 10.39
N SER A 184 5.25 -2.64 10.10
CA SER A 184 5.60 -2.24 8.74
C SER A 184 6.77 -3.07 8.21
N GLN A 185 7.78 -3.34 9.04
CA GLN A 185 8.89 -4.22 8.68
C GLN A 185 8.39 -5.62 8.32
N HIS A 186 7.44 -6.16 9.07
CA HIS A 186 6.80 -7.45 8.76
C HIS A 186 6.16 -7.44 7.37
N LEU A 187 5.38 -6.39 7.04
CA LEU A 187 4.67 -6.28 5.76
C LEU A 187 5.63 -6.03 4.58
N ARG A 188 6.70 -5.27 4.77
CA ARG A 188 7.73 -5.06 3.76
C ARG A 188 8.51 -6.35 3.47
N ASN A 189 8.86 -7.10 4.50
CA ASN A 189 9.48 -8.41 4.34
C ASN A 189 8.54 -9.37 3.59
N ALA A 190 7.24 -9.34 3.87
CA ALA A 190 6.25 -10.12 3.15
C ALA A 190 6.16 -9.72 1.66
N ALA A 191 6.19 -8.43 1.34
CA ALA A 191 6.22 -7.94 -0.04
C ALA A 191 7.50 -8.39 -0.77
N LYS A 192 8.64 -8.32 -0.08
CA LYS A 192 9.92 -8.81 -0.62
C LYS A 192 9.90 -10.31 -0.90
N ILE A 193 9.37 -11.12 0.03
CA ILE A 193 9.22 -12.56 -0.17
C ILE A 193 8.30 -12.83 -1.36
N ALA A 194 7.15 -12.14 -1.47
CA ALA A 194 6.26 -12.28 -2.61
C ALA A 194 6.94 -11.92 -3.94
N ALA A 195 7.83 -10.93 -3.96
CA ALA A 195 8.62 -10.60 -5.15
C ALA A 195 9.65 -11.69 -5.51
N LEU A 196 10.30 -12.29 -4.51
CA LEU A 196 11.26 -13.38 -4.70
C LEU A 196 10.60 -14.69 -5.16
N ASP A 197 9.32 -14.89 -4.83
CA ASP A 197 8.54 -16.07 -5.22
C ASP A 197 8.10 -16.03 -6.70
N ILE A 198 8.25 -14.88 -7.38
CA ILE A 198 7.88 -14.72 -8.80
C ILE A 198 8.82 -15.53 -9.68
N SER A 199 8.24 -16.38 -10.53
CA SER A 199 8.93 -17.21 -11.52
C SER A 199 8.86 -16.62 -12.93
N GLU A 200 9.50 -17.25 -13.90
CA GLU A 200 9.45 -16.87 -15.32
C GLU A 200 8.04 -17.05 -15.95
N ASN A 201 7.19 -17.87 -15.34
CA ASN A 201 5.83 -18.13 -15.82
C ASN A 201 4.78 -17.22 -15.19
N ASP A 202 5.20 -16.32 -14.29
CA ASP A 202 4.31 -15.41 -13.57
C ASP A 202 4.21 -14.06 -14.27
N GLU A 203 3.11 -13.35 -13.98
CA GLU A 203 2.84 -12.00 -14.48
C GLU A 203 2.93 -10.97 -13.37
N VAL A 204 3.65 -9.90 -13.63
CA VAL A 204 3.78 -8.74 -12.75
C VAL A 204 3.13 -7.53 -13.38
N VAL A 205 2.24 -6.87 -12.66
CA VAL A 205 1.60 -5.62 -13.10
C VAL A 205 1.98 -4.49 -12.15
N LEU A 206 2.69 -3.50 -12.67
CA LEU A 206 3.00 -2.26 -11.94
C LEU A 206 2.03 -1.16 -12.39
N CYS A 207 1.31 -0.51 -11.45
CA CYS A 207 0.32 0.49 -11.79
C CYS A 207 0.38 1.73 -10.89
N GLY A 208 0.26 2.91 -11.49
CA GLY A 208 0.05 4.17 -10.78
C GLY A 208 1.25 4.67 -9.96
N ILE A 209 2.44 4.16 -10.20
CA ILE A 209 3.66 4.54 -9.47
C ILE A 209 4.27 5.80 -10.08
N SER A 210 4.54 6.79 -9.22
CA SER A 210 5.16 8.06 -9.62
C SER A 210 6.70 8.06 -9.56
N TYR A 211 7.31 7.06 -8.95
CA TYR A 211 8.76 6.92 -8.76
C TYR A 211 9.43 8.14 -8.09
N TRP A 212 8.74 8.70 -7.10
CA TRP A 212 9.26 9.82 -6.34
C TRP A 212 10.36 9.35 -5.38
N HIS A 213 11.29 10.26 -5.10
CA HIS A 213 12.44 10.00 -4.22
C HIS A 213 12.08 9.46 -2.83
N VAL A 214 10.85 9.70 -2.37
CA VAL A 214 10.34 9.29 -1.06
C VAL A 214 10.29 7.76 -0.92
N ASP A 215 9.73 7.09 -1.93
CA ASP A 215 9.48 5.64 -1.91
C ASP A 215 10.40 4.89 -2.89
N ARG A 216 11.28 5.63 -3.59
CA ARG A 216 12.10 5.10 -4.67
C ARG A 216 12.95 3.91 -4.22
N ARG A 217 13.63 4.03 -3.07
CA ARG A 217 14.50 2.97 -2.56
C ARG A 217 13.74 1.69 -2.26
N GLU A 218 12.54 1.81 -1.70
CA GLU A 218 11.69 0.67 -1.39
C GLU A 218 11.16 0.00 -2.67
N LEU A 219 10.77 0.81 -3.64
CA LEU A 219 10.35 0.32 -4.95
C LEU A 219 11.52 -0.35 -5.69
N ASP A 220 12.71 0.25 -5.70
CA ASP A 220 13.91 -0.32 -6.30
C ASP A 220 14.24 -1.68 -5.65
N GLU A 221 14.17 -1.78 -4.32
CA GLU A 221 14.39 -3.04 -3.61
C GLU A 221 13.36 -4.10 -4.02
N LEU A 222 12.09 -3.73 -4.18
CA LEU A 222 11.06 -4.66 -4.63
C LEU A 222 11.32 -5.13 -6.07
N LEU A 223 11.57 -4.20 -7.00
CA LEU A 223 11.79 -4.49 -8.43
C LEU A 223 13.02 -5.38 -8.66
N LEU A 224 14.11 -5.15 -7.91
CA LEU A 224 15.34 -5.95 -8.01
C LEU A 224 15.18 -7.38 -7.49
N ASN A 225 14.15 -7.68 -6.70
CA ASN A 225 13.85 -9.03 -6.22
C ASN A 225 12.90 -9.81 -7.15
N LEU A 226 12.30 -9.16 -8.15
CA LEU A 226 11.45 -9.83 -9.14
C LEU A 226 12.29 -10.61 -10.16
N ASN A 227 11.71 -11.68 -10.70
CA ASN A 227 12.33 -12.43 -11.79
C ASN A 227 12.33 -11.59 -13.08
N GLN A 228 13.50 -11.42 -13.70
CA GLN A 228 13.66 -10.61 -14.91
C GLN A 228 13.05 -11.25 -16.17
N ASP A 229 12.80 -12.56 -16.12
CA ASP A 229 12.18 -13.33 -17.20
C ASP A 229 10.66 -13.44 -17.09
N SER A 230 10.05 -12.97 -15.99
CA SER A 230 8.59 -12.90 -15.83
C SER A 230 7.95 -11.94 -16.82
N GLY A 231 6.67 -12.13 -17.12
CA GLY A 231 5.88 -11.12 -17.80
C GLY A 231 5.79 -9.86 -16.96
N PHE A 232 6.08 -8.68 -17.52
CA PHE A 232 6.03 -7.41 -16.79
C PHE A 232 5.24 -6.34 -17.54
N THR A 233 4.12 -5.93 -16.97
CA THR A 233 3.28 -4.88 -17.53
C THR A 233 3.29 -3.63 -16.66
N PHE A 234 3.68 -2.48 -17.24
CA PHE A 234 3.63 -1.19 -16.59
C PHE A 234 2.46 -0.35 -17.10
N ILE A 235 1.53 -0.02 -16.20
CA ILE A 235 0.33 0.75 -16.52
C ILE A 235 0.46 2.13 -15.92
N ASN A 236 0.66 3.13 -16.75
CA ASN A 236 0.72 4.52 -16.32
C ASN A 236 0.36 5.44 -17.49
N PRO A 237 -0.65 6.34 -17.36
CA PRO A 237 -1.02 7.29 -18.41
C PRO A 237 0.10 8.31 -18.70
N SER A 238 0.99 8.53 -17.75
CA SER A 238 2.13 9.46 -17.88
C SER A 238 3.37 8.86 -17.18
N PRO A 239 4.00 7.84 -17.80
CA PRO A 239 5.08 7.10 -17.17
C PRO A 239 6.30 8.00 -16.90
N PRO A 240 6.85 7.99 -15.66
CA PRO A 240 8.11 8.65 -15.38
C PRO A 240 9.22 8.07 -16.26
N ARG A 241 9.94 8.94 -16.97
CA ARG A 241 10.97 8.52 -17.95
C ARG A 241 12.07 7.68 -17.30
N ASP A 242 12.52 8.06 -16.10
CA ASP A 242 13.56 7.37 -15.37
C ASP A 242 13.10 5.96 -14.97
N LEU A 243 11.89 5.83 -14.43
CA LEU A 243 11.33 4.52 -14.10
C LEU A 243 11.18 3.64 -15.33
N ASN A 244 10.64 4.19 -16.41
CA ASN A 244 10.45 3.45 -17.66
C ASN A 244 11.80 2.92 -18.20
N ALA A 245 12.85 3.74 -18.17
CA ALA A 245 14.19 3.33 -18.58
C ALA A 245 14.74 2.20 -17.70
N VAL A 246 14.54 2.27 -16.38
CA VAL A 246 14.93 1.22 -15.42
C VAL A 246 14.20 -0.09 -15.73
N LEU A 247 12.87 -0.04 -15.90
CA LEU A 247 12.05 -1.24 -16.14
C LEU A 247 12.44 -1.94 -17.45
N ILE A 248 12.62 -1.18 -18.54
CA ILE A 248 13.10 -1.73 -19.83
C ILE A 248 14.49 -2.38 -19.69
N SER A 249 15.35 -1.87 -18.83
CA SER A 249 16.68 -2.41 -18.63
C SER A 249 16.71 -3.69 -17.78
N ILE A 250 15.70 -3.89 -16.92
CA ILE A 250 15.63 -5.03 -16.00
C ILE A 250 14.84 -6.20 -16.62
N PHE A 251 13.64 -5.93 -17.18
CA PHE A 251 12.71 -6.97 -17.58
C PHE A 251 12.77 -7.26 -19.07
N LYS A 252 12.91 -8.53 -19.43
CA LYS A 252 13.00 -8.98 -20.83
C LYS A 252 11.64 -8.96 -21.53
N ASN A 253 10.58 -9.27 -20.78
CA ASN A 253 9.20 -9.35 -21.28
C ASN A 253 8.40 -8.12 -20.82
N TYR A 254 8.89 -6.92 -21.16
CA TYR A 254 8.31 -5.66 -20.71
C TYR A 254 7.26 -5.12 -21.68
N VAL A 255 6.08 -4.77 -21.16
CA VAL A 255 5.01 -4.11 -21.89
C VAL A 255 4.58 -2.83 -21.13
N GLN A 256 4.44 -1.71 -21.86
CA GLN A 256 3.89 -0.48 -21.31
C GLN A 256 2.50 -0.21 -21.86
N GLN A 257 1.57 0.13 -20.99
CA GLN A 257 0.19 0.51 -21.32
C GLN A 257 -0.12 1.89 -20.75
N SER A 258 -0.86 2.70 -21.51
CA SER A 258 -1.27 4.04 -21.07
C SER A 258 -2.60 4.05 -20.33
N SER A 259 -3.38 2.97 -20.41
CA SER A 259 -4.72 2.89 -19.84
C SER A 259 -4.99 1.54 -19.17
N SER A 260 -5.74 1.57 -18.09
CA SER A 260 -6.27 0.36 -17.44
C SER A 260 -7.30 -0.40 -18.27
N SER A 261 -7.84 0.22 -19.33
CA SER A 261 -8.75 -0.47 -20.25
C SER A 261 -8.10 -1.62 -21.03
N GLU A 262 -6.77 -1.60 -21.11
CA GLU A 262 -5.96 -2.60 -21.82
C GLU A 262 -5.59 -3.81 -20.93
N ILE A 263 -5.82 -3.71 -19.61
CA ILE A 263 -5.46 -4.78 -18.65
C ILE A 263 -6.13 -6.11 -18.98
N GLY A 264 -7.36 -6.09 -19.47
CA GLY A 264 -8.08 -7.31 -19.86
C GLY A 264 -7.40 -8.12 -20.98
N GLY A 265 -6.46 -7.53 -21.72
CA GLY A 265 -5.65 -8.20 -22.74
C GLY A 265 -4.52 -9.05 -22.18
N ILE A 266 -4.03 -8.74 -20.97
CA ILE A 266 -2.92 -9.45 -20.31
C ILE A 266 -3.30 -10.93 -20.08
N LEU A 267 -4.53 -11.17 -19.60
CA LEU A 267 -5.03 -12.51 -19.28
C LEU A 267 -5.34 -13.39 -20.48
N ASN A 268 -5.41 -12.83 -21.69
CA ASN A 268 -5.77 -13.57 -22.89
C ASN A 268 -4.56 -13.93 -23.77
N GLY A 269 -3.33 -13.69 -23.33
CA GLY A 269 -2.11 -13.97 -24.10
C GLY A 269 -2.06 -13.24 -25.47
N LYS A 270 -2.92 -12.25 -25.66
CA LYS A 270 -2.95 -11.42 -26.86
C LYS A 270 -2.22 -10.12 -26.57
N THR A 271 -0.92 -10.12 -26.81
CA THR A 271 -0.20 -8.89 -27.13
C THR A 271 -0.87 -8.24 -28.35
N VAL A 272 -1.45 -7.06 -28.15
CA VAL A 272 -1.91 -6.21 -29.25
C VAL A 272 -0.71 -5.50 -29.85
#